data_032978853d710b2a5c29ac98dce2dde1
#
_entry.id   032978853d710b2a5c29ac98dce2dde1
#
_cell.length_a   1.000
_cell.length_b   1.000
_cell.length_c   1.000
_cell.angle_alpha   90.00
_cell.angle_beta   90.00
_cell.angle_gamma   90.00
#
_symmetry.space_group_name_H-M   'P 1'
#
loop_
_entity.id
_entity.type
_entity.pdbx_description
1 polymer ?
#
loop_
_entity_poly.entity_id
_entity_poly.type
_entity_poly.pdbx_seq_one_letter_code
_entity_poly.pdbx_strand_id
1 'polypeptide(L)'
;MLTNRKLIIFSYDFPPSNGGIARLCQEIAVGMRLYYTSVTVLTRKKTGPNIPYNLNAVQVVELPTKRIVCELAAISYLSKLKDKNQYDILCGNWHPESFLSFISGFKNVFALGHGTEFLSGDSSFRKFIWLPYYGKLTLNKLKLIIANSNYTEKLIRQISDSGNAVALPLAVNHYFFMPLDKVSLKVDKLRLCTVSRIEHFKGHDFIANVIAKLPKEFRNKMEWNIAGTGPYLVDLIRLIKELGLENEVKFHGFVKDEDLPAFYSNNDLFILCSRENSKNTSVEGFGLVFLEAQSCGLPVIGTNTGGISDAIDNNNGGWLIKQDDEFELKNLLVNFLHDRSVLTNMGLKARERIVKYCTWEIYCAKLSELLNL
;
A
#
# COMPACT_ATOMS: atom_id res chain seq x y z
N MET A 1 -25.53 9.07 -3.62
CA MET A 1 -26.40 10.08 -2.96
C MET A 1 -25.80 10.45 -1.62
N LEU A 2 -25.94 11.69 -1.16
CA LEU A 2 -25.54 12.09 0.19
C LEU A 2 -26.38 11.33 1.22
N THR A 3 -25.73 10.63 2.16
CA THR A 3 -26.44 10.03 3.29
C THR A 3 -26.68 11.11 4.36
N ASN A 4 -27.75 10.98 5.14
CA ASN A 4 -27.96 11.85 6.33
C ASN A 4 -27.07 11.44 7.51
N ARG A 5 -26.01 10.66 7.26
CA ARG A 5 -25.09 10.12 8.28
C ARG A 5 -23.81 10.92 8.33
N LYS A 6 -23.08 10.76 9.44
CA LYS A 6 -21.77 11.36 9.70
C LYS A 6 -20.72 10.25 9.72
N LEU A 7 -19.55 10.50 9.15
CA LEU A 7 -18.43 9.55 9.15
C LEU A 7 -17.36 9.99 10.15
N ILE A 8 -16.90 9.07 10.97
CA ILE A 8 -15.67 9.21 11.75
C ILE A 8 -14.66 8.22 11.21
N ILE A 9 -13.54 8.72 10.71
CA ILE A 9 -12.36 7.91 10.39
C ILE A 9 -11.49 7.89 11.62
N PHE A 10 -11.42 6.75 12.29
CA PHE A 10 -10.59 6.58 13.47
C PHE A 10 -9.32 5.84 13.09
N SER A 11 -8.21 6.56 13.01
CA SER A 11 -6.91 6.00 12.64
C SER A 11 -5.79 6.67 13.41
N TYR A 12 -4.94 5.89 14.06
CA TYR A 12 -3.72 6.42 14.68
C TYR A 12 -2.65 6.81 13.65
N ASP A 13 -2.74 6.23 12.45
CA ASP A 13 -1.89 6.58 11.31
C ASP A 13 -2.65 7.52 10.37
N PHE A 14 -2.27 8.80 10.44
CA PHE A 14 -2.80 9.86 9.60
C PHE A 14 -1.67 10.89 9.36
N PRO A 15 -1.65 11.64 8.25
CA PRO A 15 -0.64 12.67 8.07
C PRO A 15 -0.55 13.63 9.27
N PRO A 16 0.65 14.10 9.66
CA PRO A 16 1.93 14.04 8.91
C PRO A 16 2.71 12.74 9.06
N SER A 17 2.10 11.63 9.50
CA SER A 17 2.73 10.31 9.43
C SER A 17 2.99 9.92 7.99
N ASN A 18 4.20 9.44 7.70
CA ASN A 18 4.53 8.85 6.41
C ASN A 18 4.14 7.38 6.40
N GLY A 19 3.43 6.94 5.37
CA GLY A 19 3.07 5.54 5.19
C GLY A 19 1.78 5.34 4.40
N GLY A 20 1.60 4.14 3.88
CA GLY A 20 0.44 3.79 3.03
C GLY A 20 -0.89 3.94 3.74
N ILE A 21 -0.98 3.56 5.04
CA ILE A 21 -2.22 3.67 5.83
C ILE A 21 -2.59 5.14 6.06
N ALA A 22 -1.61 5.99 6.40
CA ALA A 22 -1.86 7.41 6.63
C ALA A 22 -2.40 8.09 5.36
N ARG A 23 -1.78 7.82 4.21
CA ARG A 23 -2.21 8.33 2.91
C ARG A 23 -3.60 7.80 2.54
N LEU A 24 -3.85 6.50 2.72
CA LEU A 24 -5.15 5.88 2.49
C LEU A 24 -6.26 6.56 3.30
N CYS A 25 -6.05 6.73 4.61
CA CYS A 25 -7.04 7.37 5.49
C CYS A 25 -7.29 8.84 5.09
N GLN A 26 -6.27 9.56 4.62
CA GLN A 26 -6.41 10.93 4.12
C GLN A 26 -7.26 10.98 2.84
N GLU A 27 -6.94 10.15 1.87
CA GLU A 27 -7.68 10.12 0.59
C GLU A 27 -9.15 9.70 0.81
N ILE A 28 -9.39 8.72 1.67
CA ILE A 28 -10.75 8.35 2.08
C ILE A 28 -11.44 9.55 2.76
N ALA A 29 -10.78 10.24 3.67
CA ALA A 29 -11.38 11.39 4.37
C ALA A 29 -11.82 12.49 3.39
N VAL A 30 -10.99 12.77 2.40
CA VAL A 30 -11.29 13.78 1.37
C VAL A 30 -12.43 13.30 0.45
N GLY A 31 -12.37 12.07 -0.05
CA GLY A 31 -13.35 11.54 -1.00
C GLY A 31 -14.73 11.29 -0.39
N MET A 32 -14.80 10.83 0.86
CA MET A 32 -16.06 10.52 1.53
C MET A 32 -16.91 11.73 1.90
N ARG A 33 -16.39 12.95 1.79
CA ARG A 33 -17.18 14.19 1.94
C ARG A 33 -18.30 14.32 0.91
N LEU A 34 -18.17 13.66 -0.22
CA LEU A 34 -19.21 13.63 -1.25
C LEU A 34 -20.41 12.77 -0.86
N TYR A 35 -20.27 11.92 0.16
CA TYR A 35 -21.24 10.91 0.53
C TYR A 35 -21.82 11.09 1.95
N TYR A 36 -21.12 11.83 2.83
CA TYR A 36 -21.52 12.05 4.22
C TYR A 36 -21.75 13.54 4.52
N THR A 37 -22.70 13.84 5.42
CA THR A 37 -22.98 15.22 5.85
C THR A 37 -21.79 15.87 6.55
N SER A 38 -20.97 15.07 7.23
CA SER A 38 -19.70 15.52 7.80
C SER A 38 -18.73 14.34 7.88
N VAL A 39 -17.43 14.65 7.73
CA VAL A 39 -16.34 13.71 7.93
C VAL A 39 -15.41 14.26 9.00
N THR A 40 -15.17 13.46 10.04
CA THR A 40 -14.25 13.78 11.13
C THR A 40 -13.17 12.70 11.16
N VAL A 41 -11.91 13.13 11.23
CA VAL A 41 -10.77 12.22 11.47
C VAL A 41 -10.39 12.31 12.95
N LEU A 42 -10.38 11.16 13.61
CA LEU A 42 -9.88 11.02 14.97
C LEU A 42 -8.52 10.34 14.91
N THR A 43 -7.45 11.07 15.25
CA THR A 43 -6.08 10.59 15.08
C THR A 43 -5.20 10.95 16.27
N ARG A 44 -4.09 10.22 16.42
CA ARG A 44 -3.09 10.51 17.45
C ARG A 44 -2.18 11.64 16.99
N LYS A 45 -2.04 12.68 17.81
CA LYS A 45 -1.10 13.78 17.55
C LYS A 45 0.31 13.24 17.35
N LYS A 46 0.98 13.69 16.29
CA LYS A 46 2.38 13.38 16.04
C LYS A 46 3.27 14.51 16.56
N THR A 47 4.43 14.14 17.12
CA THR A 47 5.48 15.09 17.48
C THR A 47 6.20 15.52 16.22
N GLY A 48 6.15 16.80 15.87
CA GLY A 48 6.75 17.37 14.66
C GLY A 48 6.19 18.76 14.38
N PRO A 49 6.69 19.44 13.35
CA PRO A 49 6.12 20.71 12.94
C PRO A 49 4.64 20.55 12.63
N ASN A 50 3.82 21.49 13.11
CA ASN A 50 2.40 21.55 12.78
C ASN A 50 2.28 21.81 11.26
N ILE A 51 2.10 20.76 10.48
CA ILE A 51 1.74 20.89 9.07
C ILE A 51 0.22 21.04 9.05
N PRO A 52 -0.32 22.18 8.58
CA PRO A 52 -1.76 22.35 8.51
C PRO A 52 -2.34 21.29 7.56
N TYR A 53 -3.34 20.57 8.04
CA TYR A 53 -4.07 19.62 7.21
C TYR A 53 -4.85 20.40 6.15
N ASN A 54 -4.39 20.38 4.90
CA ASN A 54 -5.16 20.94 3.78
C ASN A 54 -6.26 19.94 3.36
N LEU A 55 -7.25 19.77 4.23
CA LEU A 55 -8.28 18.74 4.08
C LEU A 55 -9.65 19.31 3.70
N ASN A 56 -9.72 20.56 3.20
CA ASN A 56 -10.96 21.17 2.68
C ASN A 56 -12.25 20.63 3.35
N ALA A 57 -12.63 21.18 4.51
CA ALA A 57 -13.84 20.81 5.26
C ALA A 57 -13.86 19.42 5.94
N VAL A 58 -12.73 18.73 6.10
CA VAL A 58 -12.61 17.60 7.01
C VAL A 58 -12.16 18.10 8.38
N GLN A 59 -12.90 17.75 9.43
CA GLN A 59 -12.50 18.06 10.79
C GLN A 59 -11.47 17.04 11.26
N VAL A 60 -10.32 17.50 11.77
CA VAL A 60 -9.32 16.63 12.40
C VAL A 60 -9.32 16.86 13.92
N VAL A 61 -9.48 15.79 14.66
CA VAL A 61 -9.43 15.77 16.13
C VAL A 61 -8.18 15.01 16.55
N GLU A 62 -7.23 15.73 17.12
CA GLU A 62 -5.97 15.17 17.58
C GLU A 62 -6.07 14.65 19.01
N LEU A 63 -5.73 13.39 19.20
CA LEU A 63 -5.61 12.73 20.50
C LEU A 63 -4.20 12.87 21.07
N PRO A 64 -4.02 12.75 22.40
CA PRO A 64 -2.71 12.78 23.03
C PRO A 64 -1.72 11.76 22.46
N THR A 65 -0.41 12.03 22.59
CA THR A 65 0.66 11.20 22.01
C THR A 65 0.90 9.90 22.78
N LYS A 66 0.78 9.91 24.12
CA LYS A 66 1.00 8.72 24.97
C LYS A 66 -0.13 7.72 24.81
N ARG A 67 0.17 6.46 24.52
CA ARG A 67 -0.78 5.41 24.16
C ARG A 67 -2.01 5.32 25.07
N ILE A 68 -1.83 5.09 26.36
CA ILE A 68 -2.95 4.93 27.32
C ILE A 68 -3.80 6.20 27.40
N VAL A 69 -3.15 7.37 27.45
CA VAL A 69 -3.86 8.66 27.49
C VAL A 69 -4.63 8.90 26.18
N CYS A 70 -4.06 8.50 25.05
CA CYS A 70 -4.70 8.54 23.74
C CYS A 70 -5.98 7.68 23.71
N GLU A 71 -5.88 6.44 24.19
CA GLU A 71 -7.02 5.50 24.23
C GLU A 71 -8.15 6.02 25.14
N LEU A 72 -7.82 6.54 26.33
CA LEU A 72 -8.79 7.16 27.24
C LEU A 72 -9.43 8.43 26.64
N ALA A 73 -8.63 9.26 25.97
CA ALA A 73 -9.14 10.45 25.30
C ALA A 73 -10.07 10.09 24.11
N ALA A 74 -9.75 9.04 23.36
CA ALA A 74 -10.62 8.53 22.31
C ALA A 74 -11.97 8.06 22.86
N ILE A 75 -11.97 7.26 23.94
CA ILE A 75 -13.19 6.82 24.62
C ILE A 75 -13.99 8.02 25.10
N SER A 76 -13.33 8.99 25.77
CA SER A 76 -14.00 10.21 26.27
C SER A 76 -14.64 11.01 25.14
N TYR A 77 -13.94 11.21 24.02
CA TYR A 77 -14.46 11.91 22.85
C TYR A 77 -15.67 11.19 22.26
N LEU A 78 -15.52 9.90 21.95
CA LEU A 78 -16.55 9.08 21.32
C LEU A 78 -17.78 8.91 22.23
N SER A 79 -17.59 8.75 23.53
CA SER A 79 -18.69 8.56 24.49
C SER A 79 -19.57 9.80 24.63
N LYS A 80 -19.03 11.01 24.46
CA LYS A 80 -19.75 12.28 24.53
C LYS A 80 -20.61 12.58 23.31
N LEU A 81 -20.40 11.87 22.19
CA LEU A 81 -21.21 12.06 21.00
C LEU A 81 -22.64 11.58 21.25
N LYS A 82 -23.59 12.46 20.94
CA LYS A 82 -25.04 12.14 20.98
C LYS A 82 -25.45 11.44 19.66
N ASP A 83 -26.60 10.79 19.69
CA ASP A 83 -27.20 10.16 18.50
C ASP A 83 -26.24 9.24 17.71
N LYS A 84 -25.57 8.35 18.43
CA LYS A 84 -24.53 7.44 17.89
C LYS A 84 -24.99 6.64 16.68
N ASN A 85 -26.29 6.42 16.51
CA ASN A 85 -26.87 5.74 15.36
C ASN A 85 -26.72 6.54 14.05
N GLN A 86 -26.45 7.86 14.12
CA GLN A 86 -26.23 8.71 12.95
C GLN A 86 -24.76 8.66 12.46
N TYR A 87 -23.88 7.97 13.19
CA TYR A 87 -22.48 7.88 12.84
C TYR A 87 -22.12 6.50 12.31
N ASP A 88 -21.30 6.49 11.28
CA ASP A 88 -20.48 5.36 10.87
C ASP A 88 -19.06 5.60 11.31
N ILE A 89 -18.40 4.59 11.90
CA ILE A 89 -17.00 4.65 12.27
C ILE A 89 -16.22 3.73 11.35
N LEU A 90 -15.31 4.30 10.57
CA LEU A 90 -14.34 3.57 9.77
C LEU A 90 -12.98 3.59 10.49
N CYS A 91 -12.60 2.45 11.04
CA CYS A 91 -11.32 2.28 11.72
C CYS A 91 -10.20 2.08 10.70
N GLY A 92 -9.11 2.83 10.84
CA GLY A 92 -7.92 2.71 10.00
C GLY A 92 -7.20 1.37 10.19
N ASN A 93 -7.40 0.74 11.37
CA ASN A 93 -6.99 -0.61 11.67
C ASN A 93 -8.06 -1.30 12.53
N TRP A 94 -8.16 -2.64 12.48
CA TRP A 94 -9.17 -3.35 13.26
C TRP A 94 -8.92 -3.29 14.78
N HIS A 95 -7.68 -3.09 15.22
CA HIS A 95 -7.31 -2.98 16.63
C HIS A 95 -6.23 -1.90 16.84
N PRO A 96 -6.35 -1.04 17.88
CA PRO A 96 -7.38 -1.02 18.93
C PRO A 96 -8.63 -0.20 18.59
N GLU A 97 -8.67 0.50 17.46
CA GLU A 97 -9.68 1.49 17.09
C GLU A 97 -11.11 0.92 17.15
N SER A 98 -11.32 -0.29 16.62
CA SER A 98 -12.64 -0.92 16.64
C SER A 98 -13.09 -1.26 18.05
N PHE A 99 -12.19 -1.79 18.89
CA PHE A 99 -12.48 -2.09 20.27
C PHE A 99 -12.90 -0.84 21.06
N LEU A 100 -12.14 0.26 20.92
CA LEU A 100 -12.45 1.54 21.54
C LEU A 100 -13.80 2.10 21.07
N SER A 101 -14.14 1.94 19.81
CA SER A 101 -15.42 2.33 19.24
C SER A 101 -16.58 1.52 19.84
N PHE A 102 -16.42 0.20 19.99
CA PHE A 102 -17.44 -0.66 20.61
C PHE A 102 -17.72 -0.34 22.07
N ILE A 103 -16.66 -0.16 22.89
CA ILE A 103 -16.84 0.19 24.31
C ILE A 103 -17.38 1.61 24.50
N SER A 104 -17.22 2.49 23.49
CA SER A 104 -17.84 3.81 23.45
C SER A 104 -19.31 3.78 23.00
N GLY A 105 -19.87 2.59 22.73
CA GLY A 105 -21.29 2.38 22.44
C GLY A 105 -21.69 2.53 20.97
N PHE A 106 -20.76 2.47 20.02
CA PHE A 106 -21.08 2.49 18.59
C PHE A 106 -21.39 1.08 18.07
N LYS A 107 -22.37 1.00 17.16
CA LYS A 107 -22.79 -0.25 16.50
C LYS A 107 -22.38 -0.31 15.05
N ASN A 108 -22.36 0.83 14.35
CA ASN A 108 -21.95 0.92 12.96
C ASN A 108 -20.42 1.13 12.90
N VAL A 109 -19.67 0.06 13.11
CA VAL A 109 -18.20 0.08 13.12
C VAL A 109 -17.70 -0.79 11.99
N PHE A 110 -16.86 -0.20 11.16
CA PHE A 110 -16.19 -0.79 10.00
C PHE A 110 -14.68 -0.72 10.21
N ALA A 111 -13.92 -1.56 9.57
CA ALA A 111 -12.46 -1.50 9.65
C ALA A 111 -11.80 -1.70 8.29
N LEU A 112 -10.64 -1.07 8.09
CA LEU A 112 -9.74 -1.35 6.98
C LEU A 112 -8.82 -2.52 7.36
N GLY A 113 -8.52 -3.38 6.39
CA GLY A 113 -7.58 -4.48 6.53
C GLY A 113 -6.42 -4.32 5.55
N HIS A 114 -5.18 -4.48 6.05
CA HIS A 114 -3.97 -4.18 5.26
C HIS A 114 -3.09 -5.41 5.00
N GLY A 115 -3.32 -6.54 5.70
CA GLY A 115 -2.67 -7.83 5.48
C GLY A 115 -1.83 -8.30 6.66
N THR A 116 -0.71 -7.65 6.96
CA THR A 116 0.26 -8.11 7.96
C THR A 116 -0.31 -8.23 9.38
N GLU A 117 -1.29 -7.43 9.73
CA GLU A 117 -1.96 -7.45 11.04
C GLU A 117 -2.83 -8.71 11.26
N PHE A 118 -3.12 -9.47 10.21
CA PHE A 118 -3.84 -10.75 10.27
C PHE A 118 -2.92 -11.96 10.29
N LEU A 119 -1.61 -11.76 10.07
CA LEU A 119 -0.62 -12.83 10.16
C LEU A 119 -0.31 -13.16 11.61
N SER A 120 -0.11 -14.44 11.91
CA SER A 120 0.23 -14.89 13.26
C SER A 120 1.63 -14.45 13.69
N GLY A 121 2.56 -14.31 12.74
CA GLY A 121 3.96 -14.04 13.02
C GLY A 121 4.63 -15.14 13.89
N ASP A 122 5.75 -14.80 14.52
CA ASP A 122 6.51 -15.72 15.38
C ASP A 122 5.96 -15.81 16.82
N SER A 123 4.95 -15.00 17.18
CA SER A 123 4.39 -14.96 18.53
C SER A 123 3.40 -16.10 18.77
N SER A 124 3.75 -17.06 19.64
CA SER A 124 2.85 -18.12 20.06
C SER A 124 1.56 -17.59 20.70
N PHE A 125 1.65 -16.52 21.52
CA PHE A 125 0.50 -15.87 22.11
C PHE A 125 -0.45 -15.33 21.03
N ARG A 126 0.11 -14.65 20.00
CA ARG A 126 -0.68 -14.12 18.90
C ARG A 126 -1.36 -15.23 18.09
N LYS A 127 -0.62 -16.31 17.82
CA LYS A 127 -1.09 -17.45 17.02
C LYS A 127 -2.18 -18.26 17.71
N PHE A 128 -2.04 -18.55 19.02
CA PHE A 128 -2.91 -19.51 19.72
C PHE A 128 -3.99 -18.83 20.57
N ILE A 129 -3.81 -17.55 20.94
CA ILE A 129 -4.74 -16.85 21.85
C ILE A 129 -5.28 -15.58 21.22
N TRP A 130 -4.40 -14.65 20.81
CA TRP A 130 -4.82 -13.32 20.38
C TRP A 130 -5.73 -13.35 19.14
N LEU A 131 -5.28 -13.93 18.03
CA LEU A 131 -6.07 -13.97 16.80
C LEU A 131 -7.28 -14.92 16.90
N PRO A 132 -7.15 -16.18 17.39
CA PRO A 132 -8.28 -17.11 17.43
C PRO A 132 -9.42 -16.70 18.37
N TYR A 133 -9.13 -16.00 19.45
CA TYR A 133 -10.16 -15.60 20.42
C TYR A 133 -10.50 -14.12 20.33
N TYR A 134 -9.56 -13.25 20.68
CA TYR A 134 -9.83 -11.81 20.70
C TYR A 134 -10.03 -11.25 19.28
N GLY A 135 -9.17 -11.63 18.34
CA GLY A 135 -9.28 -11.23 16.94
C GLY A 135 -10.62 -11.65 16.35
N LYS A 136 -10.96 -12.95 16.49
CA LYS A 136 -12.23 -13.51 16.03
C LYS A 136 -13.44 -12.78 16.61
N LEU A 137 -13.48 -12.58 17.93
CA LEU A 137 -14.58 -11.85 18.59
C LEU A 137 -14.72 -10.42 18.09
N THR A 138 -13.60 -9.71 17.92
CA THR A 138 -13.61 -8.32 17.46
C THR A 138 -14.02 -8.22 16.00
N LEU A 139 -13.45 -9.05 15.13
CA LEU A 139 -13.75 -9.06 13.70
C LEU A 139 -15.19 -9.46 13.41
N ASN A 140 -15.72 -10.46 14.14
CA ASN A 140 -17.12 -10.88 13.99
C ASN A 140 -18.13 -9.81 14.42
N LYS A 141 -17.73 -8.88 15.29
CA LYS A 141 -18.57 -7.76 15.74
C LYS A 141 -18.61 -6.59 14.79
N LEU A 142 -17.62 -6.47 13.88
CA LEU A 142 -17.60 -5.43 12.85
C LEU A 142 -18.74 -5.62 11.86
N LYS A 143 -19.32 -4.52 11.38
CA LYS A 143 -20.34 -4.57 10.34
C LYS A 143 -19.78 -5.06 9.02
N LEU A 144 -18.61 -4.54 8.65
CA LEU A 144 -17.85 -4.94 7.47
C LEU A 144 -16.38 -4.65 7.67
N ILE A 145 -15.53 -5.48 7.09
CA ILE A 145 -14.08 -5.28 7.02
C ILE A 145 -13.71 -5.11 5.55
N ILE A 146 -13.14 -3.96 5.22
CA ILE A 146 -12.70 -3.62 3.88
C ILE A 146 -11.23 -4.00 3.74
N ALA A 147 -10.98 -5.12 3.10
CA ALA A 147 -9.63 -5.61 2.85
C ALA A 147 -9.02 -4.91 1.62
N ASN A 148 -7.76 -4.53 1.71
CA ASN A 148 -7.05 -3.87 0.62
C ASN A 148 -6.77 -4.78 -0.60
N SER A 149 -6.98 -6.10 -0.46
CA SER A 149 -6.76 -7.10 -1.51
C SER A 149 -7.58 -8.37 -1.26
N ASN A 150 -7.77 -9.18 -2.31
CA ASN A 150 -8.36 -10.52 -2.18
C ASN A 150 -7.53 -11.43 -1.26
N TYR A 151 -6.20 -11.24 -1.25
CA TYR A 151 -5.33 -11.96 -0.32
C TYR A 151 -5.65 -11.61 1.14
N THR A 152 -5.73 -10.32 1.45
CA THR A 152 -6.08 -9.85 2.81
C THR A 152 -7.49 -10.28 3.21
N GLU A 153 -8.46 -10.26 2.29
CA GLU A 153 -9.80 -10.80 2.55
C GLU A 153 -9.76 -12.27 2.97
N LYS A 154 -8.99 -13.08 2.25
CA LYS A 154 -8.81 -14.51 2.60
C LYS A 154 -8.20 -14.69 3.99
N LEU A 155 -7.20 -13.88 4.37
CA LEU A 155 -6.62 -13.92 5.72
C LEU A 155 -7.66 -13.58 6.79
N ILE A 156 -8.49 -12.57 6.57
CA ILE A 156 -9.56 -12.18 7.48
C ILE A 156 -10.57 -13.32 7.64
N ARG A 157 -11.00 -13.93 6.54
CA ARG A 157 -11.95 -15.04 6.54
C ARG A 157 -11.43 -16.31 7.23
N GLN A 158 -10.12 -16.49 7.33
CA GLN A 158 -9.52 -17.57 8.12
C GLN A 158 -9.64 -17.35 9.64
N ILE A 159 -9.81 -16.10 10.08
CA ILE A 159 -9.93 -15.74 11.50
C ILE A 159 -11.41 -15.54 11.88
N SER A 160 -12.18 -14.87 11.00
CA SER A 160 -13.57 -14.48 11.22
C SER A 160 -14.54 -15.44 10.54
N ASP A 161 -15.55 -15.91 11.26
CA ASP A 161 -16.60 -16.78 10.71
C ASP A 161 -17.80 -15.98 10.16
N SER A 162 -17.85 -14.67 10.39
CA SER A 162 -19.04 -13.85 10.10
C SER A 162 -19.29 -13.59 8.62
N GLY A 163 -18.32 -13.90 7.76
CA GLY A 163 -18.40 -13.61 6.33
C GLY A 163 -18.39 -12.10 5.98
N ASN A 164 -18.14 -11.23 6.95
CA ASN A 164 -18.24 -9.77 6.85
C ASN A 164 -16.94 -9.10 6.32
N ALA A 165 -16.18 -9.76 5.49
CA ALA A 165 -15.02 -9.19 4.81
C ALA A 165 -15.25 -9.10 3.30
N VAL A 166 -14.79 -8.01 2.70
CA VAL A 166 -14.84 -7.77 1.26
C VAL A 166 -13.55 -7.12 0.79
N ALA A 167 -13.02 -7.58 -0.34
CA ALA A 167 -11.87 -6.94 -0.97
C ALA A 167 -12.29 -5.66 -1.72
N LEU A 168 -11.60 -4.58 -1.45
CA LEU A 168 -11.64 -3.34 -2.22
C LEU A 168 -10.20 -2.93 -2.51
N PRO A 169 -9.65 -3.29 -3.69
CA PRO A 169 -8.30 -2.93 -4.09
C PRO A 169 -8.08 -1.42 -4.01
N LEU A 170 -6.86 -1.04 -3.59
CA LEU A 170 -6.52 0.36 -3.35
C LEU A 170 -6.48 1.17 -4.65
N ALA A 171 -6.44 2.48 -4.50
CA ALA A 171 -6.39 3.47 -5.56
C ALA A 171 -5.11 4.32 -5.47
N VAL A 172 -4.88 5.13 -6.49
CA VAL A 172 -3.77 6.09 -6.55
C VAL A 172 -4.27 7.45 -6.98
N ASN A 173 -3.61 8.49 -6.51
CA ASN A 173 -3.85 9.86 -6.99
C ASN A 173 -3.22 10.02 -8.39
N HIS A 174 -4.00 9.73 -9.41
CA HIS A 174 -3.56 9.71 -10.81
C HIS A 174 -3.30 11.11 -11.41
N TYR A 175 -3.70 12.17 -10.71
CA TYR A 175 -3.34 13.55 -11.06
C TYR A 175 -1.96 13.92 -10.52
N PHE A 176 -1.59 13.39 -9.37
CA PHE A 176 -0.26 13.58 -8.80
C PHE A 176 0.77 12.65 -9.45
N PHE A 177 0.45 11.35 -9.54
CA PHE A 177 1.26 10.37 -10.27
C PHE A 177 0.83 10.34 -11.74
N MET A 178 1.40 11.22 -12.54
CA MET A 178 1.15 11.29 -13.97
C MET A 178 2.46 11.17 -14.75
N PRO A 179 2.42 10.70 -16.00
CA PRO A 179 3.60 10.68 -16.84
C PRO A 179 4.17 12.08 -17.00
N LEU A 180 5.47 12.23 -16.79
CA LEU A 180 6.22 13.44 -17.06
C LEU A 180 7.17 13.21 -18.23
N ASP A 181 7.55 14.29 -18.91
CA ASP A 181 8.54 14.20 -19.98
C ASP A 181 9.85 13.62 -19.44
N LYS A 182 10.35 12.59 -20.08
CA LYS A 182 11.63 11.99 -19.71
C LYS A 182 12.73 13.00 -19.92
N VAL A 183 13.58 13.18 -18.93
CA VAL A 183 14.83 13.90 -19.12
C VAL A 183 15.63 13.13 -20.17
N SER A 184 15.89 13.77 -21.32
CA SER A 184 16.66 13.17 -22.42
C SER A 184 18.08 12.87 -21.95
N LEU A 185 18.29 11.67 -21.45
CA LEU A 185 19.61 11.16 -21.12
C LEU A 185 20.16 10.46 -22.37
N LYS A 186 21.34 10.87 -22.80
CA LYS A 186 22.05 10.35 -23.99
C LYS A 186 22.43 8.85 -23.92
N VAL A 187 22.02 8.13 -22.87
CA VAL A 187 22.44 6.76 -22.62
C VAL A 187 21.33 5.80 -22.98
N ASP A 188 21.59 4.94 -23.97
CA ASP A 188 20.68 3.90 -24.44
C ASP A 188 20.65 2.67 -23.48
N LYS A 189 20.39 2.93 -22.18
CA LYS A 189 20.23 1.87 -21.18
C LYS A 189 18.78 1.59 -20.87
N LEU A 190 18.44 0.33 -20.62
CA LEU A 190 17.19 -0.07 -20.00
C LEU A 190 17.24 0.31 -18.52
N ARG A 191 16.38 1.24 -18.11
CA ARG A 191 16.32 1.75 -16.73
C ARG A 191 15.21 1.06 -15.96
N LEU A 192 15.62 0.28 -14.98
CA LEU A 192 14.72 -0.32 -14.01
C LEU A 192 14.63 0.60 -12.80
N CYS A 193 13.48 0.64 -12.14
CA CYS A 193 13.39 1.28 -10.83
C CYS A 193 12.64 0.42 -9.81
N THR A 194 12.99 0.62 -8.54
CA THR A 194 12.30 0.06 -7.38
C THR A 194 12.12 1.16 -6.35
N VAL A 195 10.92 1.31 -5.81
CA VAL A 195 10.61 2.20 -4.69
C VAL A 195 10.00 1.37 -3.58
N SER A 196 10.71 1.23 -2.46
CA SER A 196 10.22 0.45 -1.31
C SER A 196 11.05 0.71 -0.06
N ARG A 197 10.55 0.29 1.11
CA ARG A 197 11.45 0.02 2.24
C ARG A 197 12.39 -1.11 1.85
N ILE A 198 13.68 -0.95 2.14
CA ILE A 198 14.69 -1.98 1.83
C ILE A 198 14.70 -3.01 2.95
N GLU A 199 13.85 -4.03 2.78
CA GLU A 199 13.70 -5.18 3.66
C GLU A 199 13.94 -6.47 2.86
N HIS A 200 14.46 -7.51 3.49
CA HIS A 200 14.83 -8.75 2.80
C HIS A 200 13.67 -9.37 2.01
N PHE A 201 12.45 -9.36 2.58
CA PHE A 201 11.29 -9.93 1.91
C PHE A 201 10.86 -9.18 0.64
N LYS A 202 11.37 -7.97 0.41
CA LYS A 202 11.09 -7.18 -0.82
C LYS A 202 11.82 -7.70 -2.07
N GLY A 203 12.74 -8.67 -1.92
CA GLY A 203 13.34 -9.40 -3.03
C GLY A 203 14.38 -8.64 -3.85
N HIS A 204 14.99 -7.60 -3.30
CA HIS A 204 16.07 -6.89 -3.99
C HIS A 204 17.28 -7.79 -4.27
N ASP A 205 17.59 -8.70 -3.36
CA ASP A 205 18.63 -9.72 -3.51
C ASP A 205 18.33 -10.68 -4.68
N PHE A 206 17.09 -11.07 -4.85
CA PHE A 206 16.65 -11.90 -5.97
C PHE A 206 16.88 -11.17 -7.32
N ILE A 207 16.44 -9.92 -7.42
CA ILE A 207 16.63 -9.11 -8.64
C ILE A 207 18.12 -8.94 -8.94
N ALA A 208 18.95 -8.62 -7.92
CA ALA A 208 20.41 -8.50 -8.06
C ALA A 208 21.05 -9.78 -8.59
N ASN A 209 20.69 -10.94 -8.03
CA ASN A 209 21.20 -12.24 -8.46
C ASN A 209 20.82 -12.58 -9.91
N VAL A 210 19.59 -12.24 -10.33
CA VAL A 210 19.17 -12.44 -11.72
C VAL A 210 19.96 -11.55 -12.68
N ILE A 211 20.13 -10.25 -12.33
CA ILE A 211 20.94 -9.32 -13.16
C ILE A 211 22.39 -9.82 -13.26
N ALA A 212 22.99 -10.26 -12.15
CA ALA A 212 24.37 -10.78 -12.13
C ALA A 212 24.60 -11.98 -13.06
N LYS A 213 23.57 -12.84 -13.21
CA LYS A 213 23.62 -14.02 -14.08
C LYS A 213 23.42 -13.70 -15.59
N LEU A 214 23.10 -12.46 -15.94
CA LEU A 214 23.03 -12.04 -17.34
C LEU A 214 24.44 -11.91 -17.94
N PRO A 215 24.61 -12.20 -19.25
CA PRO A 215 25.84 -11.90 -19.97
C PRO A 215 26.24 -10.42 -19.81
N LYS A 216 27.55 -10.14 -19.71
CA LYS A 216 28.06 -8.79 -19.48
C LYS A 216 27.56 -7.77 -20.50
N GLU A 217 27.39 -8.18 -21.76
CA GLU A 217 26.88 -7.35 -22.85
C GLU A 217 25.44 -6.85 -22.59
N PHE A 218 24.58 -7.65 -21.90
CA PHE A 218 23.23 -7.26 -21.48
C PHE A 218 23.29 -6.38 -20.23
N ARG A 219 24.11 -6.75 -19.24
CA ARG A 219 24.26 -5.96 -18.01
C ARG A 219 24.69 -4.53 -18.29
N ASN A 220 25.68 -4.33 -19.17
CA ASN A 220 26.18 -3.00 -19.55
C ASN A 220 25.10 -2.10 -20.18
N LYS A 221 24.00 -2.69 -20.70
CA LYS A 221 22.84 -1.98 -21.26
C LYS A 221 21.72 -1.77 -20.24
N MET A 222 21.96 -2.02 -18.95
CA MET A 222 20.97 -1.87 -17.89
C MET A 222 21.43 -0.87 -16.83
N GLU A 223 20.46 -0.28 -16.16
CA GLU A 223 20.65 0.52 -14.97
C GLU A 223 19.48 0.25 -14.02
N TRP A 224 19.76 -0.08 -12.76
CA TRP A 224 18.71 -0.30 -11.76
C TRP A 224 18.78 0.76 -10.67
N ASN A 225 17.75 1.60 -10.59
CA ASN A 225 17.61 2.72 -9.68
C ASN A 225 16.77 2.31 -8.47
N ILE A 226 17.36 2.26 -7.27
CA ILE A 226 16.71 1.84 -6.03
C ILE A 226 16.46 3.05 -5.16
N ALA A 227 15.19 3.38 -4.91
CA ALA A 227 14.75 4.42 -3.99
C ALA A 227 14.18 3.80 -2.72
N GLY A 228 14.69 4.23 -1.58
CA GLY A 228 14.26 3.81 -0.25
C GLY A 228 15.39 3.60 0.72
N THR A 229 15.01 3.30 1.95
CA THR A 229 15.91 2.96 3.07
C THR A 229 15.32 1.79 3.85
N GLY A 230 16.11 1.15 4.68
CA GLY A 230 15.61 0.05 5.52
C GLY A 230 16.71 -0.80 6.12
N PRO A 231 16.35 -1.76 6.98
CA PRO A 231 17.32 -2.54 7.73
C PRO A 231 18.22 -3.43 6.85
N TYR A 232 17.74 -3.80 5.65
CA TYR A 232 18.51 -4.66 4.73
C TYR A 232 19.44 -3.86 3.78
N LEU A 233 19.47 -2.52 3.84
CA LEU A 233 20.26 -1.69 2.91
C LEU A 233 21.75 -2.03 2.93
N VAL A 234 22.34 -2.19 4.12
CA VAL A 234 23.78 -2.46 4.27
C VAL A 234 24.16 -3.81 3.64
N ASP A 235 23.33 -4.84 3.87
CA ASP A 235 23.57 -6.16 3.32
C ASP A 235 23.36 -6.17 1.80
N LEU A 236 22.36 -5.42 1.30
CA LEU A 236 22.12 -5.27 -0.13
C LEU A 236 23.31 -4.57 -0.83
N ILE A 237 23.88 -3.50 -0.26
CA ILE A 237 25.05 -2.83 -0.82
C ILE A 237 26.25 -3.79 -0.87
N ARG A 238 26.44 -4.60 0.18
CA ARG A 238 27.51 -5.63 0.20
C ARG A 238 27.29 -6.65 -0.92
N LEU A 239 26.07 -7.17 -1.06
CA LEU A 239 25.70 -8.13 -2.11
C LEU A 239 25.96 -7.55 -3.52
N ILE A 240 25.57 -6.30 -3.79
CA ILE A 240 25.81 -5.63 -5.08
C ILE A 240 27.30 -5.60 -5.41
N LYS A 241 28.16 -5.30 -4.42
CA LYS A 241 29.62 -5.32 -4.59
C LYS A 241 30.17 -6.73 -4.83
N GLU A 242 29.70 -7.72 -4.07
CA GLU A 242 30.10 -9.13 -4.24
C GLU A 242 29.72 -9.67 -5.63
N LEU A 243 28.59 -9.21 -6.18
CA LEU A 243 28.11 -9.57 -7.52
C LEU A 243 28.77 -8.75 -8.65
N GLY A 244 29.56 -7.71 -8.32
CA GLY A 244 30.21 -6.82 -9.30
C GLY A 244 29.21 -6.01 -10.11
N LEU A 245 28.16 -5.47 -9.45
CA LEU A 245 27.06 -4.73 -10.07
C LEU A 245 27.07 -3.24 -9.74
N GLU A 246 28.18 -2.69 -9.23
CA GLU A 246 28.27 -1.28 -8.80
C GLU A 246 28.05 -0.29 -9.94
N ASN A 247 28.29 -0.70 -11.18
CA ASN A 247 28.09 0.12 -12.37
C ASN A 247 26.64 0.09 -12.89
N GLU A 248 25.90 -0.95 -12.56
CA GLU A 248 24.53 -1.18 -12.98
C GLU A 248 23.50 -0.70 -11.95
N VAL A 249 23.84 -0.67 -10.66
CA VAL A 249 22.91 -0.37 -9.56
C VAL A 249 23.21 0.98 -8.94
N LYS A 250 22.17 1.80 -8.79
CA LYS A 250 22.24 3.12 -8.14
C LYS A 250 21.28 3.19 -6.96
N PHE A 251 21.80 3.56 -5.79
CA PHE A 251 21.01 3.81 -4.60
C PHE A 251 20.71 5.29 -4.45
N HIS A 252 19.44 5.67 -4.45
CA HIS A 252 18.97 7.05 -4.34
C HIS A 252 18.59 7.45 -2.89
N GLY A 253 18.62 6.48 -1.95
CA GLY A 253 18.14 6.75 -0.60
C GLY A 253 16.64 7.07 -0.56
N PHE A 254 16.23 7.86 0.43
CA PHE A 254 14.84 8.29 0.54
C PHE A 254 14.54 9.35 -0.53
N VAL A 255 13.60 9.06 -1.41
CA VAL A 255 13.04 10.02 -2.38
C VAL A 255 11.76 10.58 -1.78
N LYS A 256 11.62 11.92 -1.77
CA LYS A 256 10.43 12.58 -1.26
C LYS A 256 9.22 12.29 -2.15
N ASP A 257 8.03 12.30 -1.56
CA ASP A 257 6.80 12.04 -2.29
C ASP A 257 6.63 12.97 -3.51
N GLU A 258 6.99 14.25 -3.39
CA GLU A 258 6.93 15.26 -4.45
C GLU A 258 7.83 14.93 -5.66
N ASP A 259 8.92 14.20 -5.44
CA ASP A 259 9.89 13.82 -6.47
C ASP A 259 9.61 12.44 -7.10
N LEU A 260 8.71 11.64 -6.49
CA LEU A 260 8.40 10.29 -6.97
C LEU A 260 7.86 10.26 -8.41
N PRO A 261 6.94 11.15 -8.85
CA PRO A 261 6.48 11.15 -10.24
C PRO A 261 7.61 11.31 -11.26
N ALA A 262 8.57 12.20 -10.97
CA ALA A 262 9.75 12.38 -11.82
C ALA A 262 10.70 11.17 -11.75
N PHE A 263 10.88 10.58 -10.56
CA PHE A 263 11.66 9.38 -10.39
C PHE A 263 11.09 8.23 -11.21
N TYR A 264 9.78 7.95 -11.13
CA TYR A 264 9.15 6.93 -11.96
C TYR A 264 9.30 7.26 -13.45
N SER A 265 8.91 8.46 -13.89
CA SER A 265 8.90 8.85 -15.31
C SER A 265 10.27 8.79 -15.99
N ASN A 266 11.37 8.91 -15.23
CA ASN A 266 12.73 8.80 -15.74
C ASN A 266 13.22 7.36 -15.94
N ASN A 267 12.40 6.35 -15.64
CA ASN A 267 12.72 4.94 -15.82
C ASN A 267 11.85 4.32 -16.92
N ASP A 268 12.12 3.08 -17.25
CA ASP A 268 11.44 2.34 -18.33
C ASP A 268 10.58 1.21 -17.79
N LEU A 269 10.90 0.69 -16.61
CA LEU A 269 10.24 -0.44 -15.98
C LEU A 269 10.34 -0.36 -14.45
N PHE A 270 9.24 -0.53 -13.76
CA PHE A 270 9.23 -0.73 -12.31
C PHE A 270 9.33 -2.21 -11.98
N ILE A 271 10.17 -2.58 -11.03
CA ILE A 271 10.35 -3.96 -10.59
C ILE A 271 10.38 -4.06 -9.07
N LEU A 272 9.57 -4.97 -8.51
CA LEU A 272 9.60 -5.31 -7.08
C LEU A 272 9.12 -6.76 -6.90
N CYS A 273 10.03 -7.64 -6.46
CA CYS A 273 9.79 -9.08 -6.37
C CYS A 273 9.63 -9.52 -4.91
N SER A 274 8.61 -8.97 -4.22
CA SER A 274 8.37 -9.30 -2.82
C SER A 274 8.05 -10.78 -2.63
N ARG A 275 8.56 -11.33 -1.51
CA ARG A 275 8.37 -12.72 -1.11
C ARG A 275 7.31 -12.83 -0.04
N GLU A 276 6.58 -13.94 -0.04
CA GLU A 276 5.83 -14.39 1.10
C GLU A 276 6.74 -15.30 1.95
N ASN A 277 6.92 -14.93 3.21
CA ASN A 277 7.80 -15.70 4.09
C ASN A 277 7.05 -16.94 4.63
N SER A 278 7.70 -18.09 4.60
CA SER A 278 7.16 -19.36 5.14
C SER A 278 6.77 -19.29 6.62
N LYS A 279 7.33 -18.35 7.38
CA LYS A 279 6.98 -18.08 8.78
C LYS A 279 5.78 -17.14 8.95
N ASN A 280 5.14 -16.70 7.84
CA ASN A 280 4.03 -15.75 7.87
C ASN A 280 4.30 -14.48 8.69
N THR A 281 5.52 -13.93 8.58
CA THR A 281 5.91 -12.73 9.33
C THR A 281 5.80 -11.45 8.51
N SER A 282 5.90 -11.57 7.18
CA SER A 282 5.88 -10.41 6.26
C SER A 282 5.27 -10.79 4.92
N VAL A 283 4.44 -9.92 4.39
CA VAL A 283 3.80 -10.05 3.08
C VAL A 283 3.51 -8.65 2.52
N GLU A 284 3.51 -8.54 1.20
CA GLU A 284 2.98 -7.35 0.55
C GLU A 284 1.44 -7.41 0.57
N GLY A 285 0.81 -6.54 1.35
CA GLY A 285 -0.64 -6.54 1.49
C GLY A 285 -1.37 -6.10 0.21
N PHE A 286 -0.74 -5.21 -0.58
CA PHE A 286 -1.25 -4.77 -1.87
C PHE A 286 -0.12 -4.25 -2.80
N GLY A 287 0.71 -3.29 -2.32
CA GLY A 287 1.78 -2.67 -3.09
C GLY A 287 1.34 -1.42 -3.86
N LEU A 288 1.00 -0.34 -3.13
CA LEU A 288 0.63 0.96 -3.73
C LEU A 288 1.65 1.47 -4.76
N VAL A 289 2.93 1.20 -4.55
CA VAL A 289 4.02 1.59 -5.46
C VAL A 289 3.86 1.04 -6.88
N PHE A 290 3.18 -0.11 -7.04
CA PHE A 290 2.84 -0.62 -8.37
C PHE A 290 1.80 0.28 -9.06
N LEU A 291 0.79 0.75 -8.33
CA LEU A 291 -0.19 1.69 -8.91
C LEU A 291 0.45 3.05 -9.21
N GLU A 292 1.36 3.53 -8.36
CA GLU A 292 2.09 4.78 -8.55
C GLU A 292 2.91 4.72 -9.85
N ALA A 293 3.70 3.65 -10.04
CA ALA A 293 4.48 3.42 -11.25
C ALA A 293 3.59 3.31 -12.50
N GLN A 294 2.53 2.47 -12.46
CA GLN A 294 1.57 2.32 -13.55
C GLN A 294 0.87 3.66 -13.86
N SER A 295 0.57 4.45 -12.85
CA SER A 295 -0.02 5.78 -13.00
C SER A 295 0.92 6.76 -13.71
N CYS A 296 2.24 6.62 -13.52
CA CYS A 296 3.25 7.37 -14.28
C CYS A 296 3.54 6.77 -15.66
N GLY A 297 2.76 5.80 -16.12
CA GLY A 297 2.93 5.17 -17.43
C GLY A 297 4.07 4.14 -17.50
N LEU A 298 4.57 3.65 -16.36
CA LEU A 298 5.54 2.57 -16.33
C LEU A 298 4.84 1.21 -16.29
N PRO A 299 5.25 0.26 -17.14
CA PRO A 299 4.91 -1.13 -16.92
C PRO A 299 5.61 -1.66 -15.66
N VAL A 300 5.06 -2.70 -15.05
CA VAL A 300 5.56 -3.21 -13.79
C VAL A 300 5.83 -4.71 -13.83
N ILE A 301 6.83 -5.18 -13.09
CA ILE A 301 7.03 -6.60 -12.75
C ILE A 301 6.85 -6.77 -11.25
N GLY A 302 6.01 -7.71 -10.86
CA GLY A 302 5.84 -8.14 -9.47
C GLY A 302 5.77 -9.65 -9.35
N THR A 303 5.93 -10.15 -8.14
CA THR A 303 5.69 -11.57 -7.83
C THR A 303 4.22 -11.83 -7.58
N ASN A 304 3.74 -13.00 -7.98
CA ASN A 304 2.36 -13.45 -7.69
C ASN A 304 2.27 -13.94 -6.22
N THR A 305 2.49 -13.03 -5.28
CA THR A 305 2.46 -13.27 -3.83
C THR A 305 1.66 -12.19 -3.11
N GLY A 306 1.04 -12.54 -2.00
CA GLY A 306 0.26 -11.59 -1.21
C GLY A 306 -0.82 -10.89 -2.05
N GLY A 307 -0.96 -9.59 -1.87
CA GLY A 307 -1.92 -8.74 -2.59
C GLY A 307 -1.40 -8.14 -3.89
N ILE A 308 -0.19 -8.49 -4.35
CA ILE A 308 0.41 -7.92 -5.58
C ILE A 308 -0.44 -8.24 -6.81
N SER A 309 -1.07 -9.43 -6.86
CA SER A 309 -1.96 -9.84 -7.94
C SER A 309 -3.20 -8.93 -8.11
N ASP A 310 -3.58 -8.19 -7.08
CA ASP A 310 -4.66 -7.20 -7.17
C ASP A 310 -4.16 -5.84 -7.69
N ALA A 311 -2.86 -5.55 -7.52
CA ALA A 311 -2.24 -4.32 -7.99
C ALA A 311 -1.81 -4.38 -9.46
N ILE A 312 -1.55 -5.59 -10.00
CA ILE A 312 -1.06 -5.81 -11.36
C ILE A 312 -2.07 -6.63 -12.15
N ASP A 313 -2.49 -6.10 -13.29
CA ASP A 313 -3.25 -6.86 -14.30
C ASP A 313 -2.24 -7.54 -15.24
N ASN A 314 -2.10 -8.86 -15.09
CA ASN A 314 -1.06 -9.61 -15.78
C ASN A 314 -1.22 -9.53 -17.32
N ASN A 315 -0.15 -9.19 -18.01
CA ASN A 315 -0.11 -8.93 -19.46
C ASN A 315 -0.96 -7.73 -19.94
N ASN A 316 -1.45 -6.90 -18.99
CA ASN A 316 -2.23 -5.70 -19.30
C ASN A 316 -1.80 -4.52 -18.42
N GLY A 317 -0.54 -4.11 -18.51
CA GLY A 317 0.08 -3.06 -17.70
C GLY A 317 1.27 -3.56 -16.89
N GLY A 318 1.50 -4.87 -16.83
CA GLY A 318 2.63 -5.46 -16.12
C GLY A 318 2.68 -6.98 -16.25
N TRP A 319 3.61 -7.56 -15.53
CA TRP A 319 3.84 -9.01 -15.49
C TRP A 319 3.90 -9.50 -14.04
N LEU A 320 3.25 -10.63 -13.79
CA LEU A 320 3.30 -11.37 -12.55
C LEU A 320 4.14 -12.63 -12.76
N ILE A 321 5.27 -12.71 -12.07
CA ILE A 321 6.14 -13.89 -12.07
C ILE A 321 5.93 -14.72 -10.80
N LYS A 322 6.30 -15.99 -10.80
CA LYS A 322 6.32 -16.78 -9.56
C LYS A 322 7.42 -16.28 -8.64
N GLN A 323 7.22 -16.47 -7.33
CA GLN A 323 8.25 -16.14 -6.35
C GLN A 323 9.55 -16.89 -6.67
N ASP A 324 10.66 -16.14 -6.69
CA ASP A 324 12.01 -16.62 -6.95
C ASP A 324 12.18 -17.37 -8.30
N ASP A 325 11.33 -17.08 -9.29
CA ASP A 325 11.48 -17.62 -10.65
C ASP A 325 12.54 -16.84 -11.46
N GLU A 326 13.80 -17.24 -11.28
CA GLU A 326 14.94 -16.63 -11.97
C GLU A 326 14.84 -16.75 -13.51
N PHE A 327 14.29 -17.85 -13.99
CA PHE A 327 14.19 -18.11 -15.43
C PHE A 327 13.21 -17.14 -16.09
N GLU A 328 12.02 -16.97 -15.48
CA GLU A 328 11.00 -16.08 -15.99
C GLU A 328 11.47 -14.62 -15.97
N LEU A 329 12.04 -14.16 -14.84
CA LEU A 329 12.56 -12.79 -14.73
C LEU A 329 13.69 -12.54 -15.74
N LYS A 330 14.64 -13.47 -15.87
CA LYS A 330 15.74 -13.36 -16.83
C LYS A 330 15.23 -13.21 -18.26
N ASN A 331 14.27 -14.04 -18.66
CA ASN A 331 13.70 -14.02 -20.02
C ASN A 331 12.99 -12.70 -20.31
N LEU A 332 12.21 -12.17 -19.35
CA LEU A 332 11.57 -10.86 -19.49
C LEU A 332 12.62 -9.76 -19.72
N LEU A 333 13.65 -9.68 -18.86
CA LEU A 333 14.69 -8.66 -18.97
C LEU A 333 15.44 -8.74 -20.32
N VAL A 334 15.78 -9.95 -20.79
CA VAL A 334 16.44 -10.14 -22.08
C VAL A 334 15.53 -9.71 -23.23
N ASN A 335 14.26 -10.08 -23.20
CA ASN A 335 13.30 -9.68 -24.23
C ASN A 335 13.15 -8.15 -24.32
N PHE A 336 13.12 -7.44 -23.18
CA PHE A 336 13.03 -5.98 -23.17
C PHE A 336 14.30 -5.29 -23.67
N LEU A 337 15.46 -5.93 -23.53
CA LEU A 337 16.70 -5.43 -24.14
C LEU A 337 16.72 -5.59 -25.66
N HIS A 338 16.01 -6.59 -26.18
CA HIS A 338 15.87 -6.80 -27.63
C HIS A 338 14.77 -5.92 -28.24
N ASP A 339 13.63 -5.78 -27.55
CA ASP A 339 12.51 -4.97 -28.03
C ASP A 339 11.89 -4.13 -26.90
N ARG A 340 12.21 -2.84 -26.89
CA ARG A 340 11.68 -1.87 -25.91
C ARG A 340 10.29 -1.38 -26.24
N SER A 341 9.79 -1.60 -27.45
CA SER A 341 8.44 -1.18 -27.83
C SER A 341 7.37 -1.86 -26.98
N VAL A 342 7.66 -3.07 -26.51
CA VAL A 342 6.81 -3.82 -25.58
C VAL A 342 6.58 -3.03 -24.28
N LEU A 343 7.63 -2.39 -23.73
CA LEU A 343 7.51 -1.59 -22.49
C LEU A 343 6.64 -0.35 -22.71
N THR A 344 6.82 0.35 -23.82
CA THR A 344 6.02 1.53 -24.15
C THR A 344 4.53 1.18 -24.26
N ASN A 345 4.21 0.13 -25.03
CA ASN A 345 2.84 -0.33 -25.20
C ASN A 345 2.21 -0.80 -23.89
N MET A 346 2.98 -1.50 -23.06
CA MET A 346 2.52 -1.98 -21.78
C MET A 346 2.33 -0.84 -20.78
N GLY A 347 3.18 0.19 -20.81
CA GLY A 347 3.05 1.39 -19.99
C GLY A 347 1.78 2.20 -20.31
N LEU A 348 1.42 2.31 -21.59
CA LEU A 348 0.15 2.94 -22.00
C LEU A 348 -1.06 2.18 -21.43
N LYS A 349 -1.09 0.86 -21.55
CA LYS A 349 -2.14 0.00 -20.95
C LYS A 349 -2.19 0.14 -19.43
N ALA A 350 -1.02 0.19 -18.77
CA ALA A 350 -0.91 0.41 -17.34
C ALA A 350 -1.61 1.71 -16.92
N ARG A 351 -1.28 2.82 -17.59
CA ARG A 351 -1.89 4.13 -17.32
C ARG A 351 -3.39 4.15 -17.60
N GLU A 352 -3.82 3.58 -18.72
CA GLU A 352 -5.25 3.48 -19.07
C GLU A 352 -6.04 2.73 -17.98
N ARG A 353 -5.54 1.58 -17.53
CA ARG A 353 -6.14 0.81 -16.44
C ARG A 353 -6.28 1.65 -15.16
N ILE A 354 -5.22 2.36 -14.77
CA ILE A 354 -5.24 3.21 -13.57
C ILE A 354 -6.33 4.27 -13.67
N VAL A 355 -6.36 5.06 -14.74
CA VAL A 355 -7.34 6.15 -14.92
C VAL A 355 -8.76 5.61 -14.96
N LYS A 356 -8.96 4.42 -15.52
CA LYS A 356 -10.30 3.84 -15.69
C LYS A 356 -10.83 3.12 -14.45
N TYR A 357 -9.95 2.55 -13.60
CA TYR A 357 -10.40 1.62 -12.56
C TYR A 357 -9.80 1.83 -11.17
N CYS A 358 -8.66 2.55 -11.05
CA CYS A 358 -7.88 2.59 -9.81
C CYS A 358 -7.71 4.02 -9.27
N THR A 359 -8.76 4.87 -9.41
CA THR A 359 -8.75 6.24 -8.89
C THR A 359 -9.47 6.35 -7.56
N TRP A 360 -9.15 7.37 -6.77
CA TRP A 360 -9.78 7.59 -5.47
C TRP A 360 -11.28 7.89 -5.58
N GLU A 361 -11.72 8.49 -6.67
CA GLU A 361 -13.13 8.75 -6.94
C GLU A 361 -13.90 7.42 -7.06
N ILE A 362 -13.35 6.45 -7.81
CA ILE A 362 -13.94 5.12 -7.98
C ILE A 362 -13.89 4.34 -6.67
N TYR A 363 -12.76 4.40 -5.97
CA TYR A 363 -12.61 3.74 -4.66
C TYR A 363 -13.65 4.25 -3.66
N CYS A 364 -13.77 5.59 -3.50
CA CYS A 364 -14.70 6.18 -2.55
C CYS A 364 -16.17 5.95 -2.94
N ALA A 365 -16.50 5.91 -4.23
CA ALA A 365 -17.84 5.53 -4.68
C ALA A 365 -18.19 4.10 -4.22
N LYS A 366 -17.34 3.12 -4.50
CA LYS A 366 -17.53 1.74 -4.05
C LYS A 366 -17.54 1.62 -2.52
N LEU A 367 -16.63 2.32 -1.84
CA LEU A 367 -16.60 2.34 -0.37
C LEU A 367 -17.90 2.89 0.20
N SER A 368 -18.47 3.95 -0.40
CA SER A 368 -19.76 4.52 0.06
C SER A 368 -20.91 3.53 -0.09
N GLU A 369 -20.93 2.73 -1.15
CA GLU A 369 -21.90 1.66 -1.33
C GLU A 369 -21.76 0.58 -0.25
N LEU A 370 -20.51 0.15 0.03
CA LEU A 370 -20.21 -0.86 1.04
C LEU A 370 -20.55 -0.42 2.47
N LEU A 371 -20.37 0.86 2.80
CA LEU A 371 -20.69 1.40 4.13
C LEU A 371 -22.19 1.61 4.34
N ASN A 372 -22.98 1.71 3.28
CA ASN A 372 -24.42 1.93 3.34
C ASN A 372 -25.26 0.62 3.36
N LEU A 373 -24.61 -0.54 3.38
CA LEU A 373 -25.25 -1.85 3.46
C LEU A 373 -25.86 -2.14 4.84
#